data_6c822dcdc34c5b4af748d7d1af241451
#
_entry.id   6c822dcdc34c5b4af748d7d1af241451
#
_cell.length_a   1.000
_cell.length_b   1.000
_cell.length_c   1.000
_cell.angle_alpha   90.00
_cell.angle_beta   90.00
_cell.angle_gamma   90.00
#
_symmetry.space_group_name_H-M   'P 1'
#
loop_
_entity.id
_entity.type
_entity.pdbx_description
1 polymer ?
#
loop_
_entity_poly.entity_id
_entity_poly.type
_entity_poly.pdbx_seq_one_letter_code
_entity_poly.pdbx_strand_id
1 'polypeptide(L)'
;MTIEDVAKHLDCSPSRISRWETAQRGVQAPLVRQLCQLYGITDQQQIDSLLNLARNAKRHGWWQEFDDLDLTPYIELEAKAAAISNYETSIIPSLVQTEDYAVAIIRGSLPRIKDSVLKTRVEARMERRQRILHQENPPDYWILLDEAALHRHVGGPDVMREQLEQLLRYAEKPDITLQVIPYTEGAHMGMNAAFILLEIPEPGISDTVYIESLLGGIYYEKPTEVDKFREALDHLRAIALNPQRSQDLIKRVAARIGTEPEYPR
;
A
#
# COMPACT_ATOMS: atom_id res chain seq x y z
N MET A 1 31.77 13.04 4.58
CA MET A 1 32.26 13.14 3.17
C MET A 1 31.27 14.01 2.43
N THR A 2 31.71 14.98 1.64
CA THR A 2 30.82 15.86 0.86
C THR A 2 30.50 15.24 -0.50
N ILE A 3 29.48 15.77 -1.20
CA ILE A 3 29.14 15.36 -2.57
C ILE A 3 30.36 15.53 -3.51
N GLU A 4 31.14 16.59 -3.32
CA GLU A 4 32.36 16.87 -4.09
C GLU A 4 33.44 15.82 -3.84
N ASP A 5 33.62 15.37 -2.58
CA ASP A 5 34.59 14.33 -2.23
C ASP A 5 34.25 13.00 -2.92
N VAL A 6 32.96 12.61 -2.88
CA VAL A 6 32.46 11.39 -3.53
C VAL A 6 32.61 11.49 -5.05
N ALA A 7 32.22 12.63 -5.63
CA ALA A 7 32.33 12.89 -7.06
C ALA A 7 33.76 12.77 -7.56
N LYS A 8 34.72 13.34 -6.82
CA LYS A 8 36.16 13.25 -7.13
C LYS A 8 36.66 11.81 -7.04
N HIS A 9 36.21 11.05 -6.03
CA HIS A 9 36.64 9.65 -5.87
C HIS A 9 36.11 8.72 -6.97
N LEU A 10 34.90 8.99 -7.45
CA LEU A 10 34.23 8.20 -8.50
C LEU A 10 34.47 8.74 -9.93
N ASP A 11 35.32 9.75 -10.07
CA ASP A 11 35.63 10.44 -11.34
C ASP A 11 34.35 10.86 -12.10
N CYS A 12 33.46 11.57 -11.40
CA CYS A 12 32.21 12.04 -11.97
C CYS A 12 31.82 13.45 -11.48
N SER A 13 30.76 14.02 -12.05
CA SER A 13 30.30 15.37 -11.63
C SER A 13 29.53 15.35 -10.30
N PRO A 14 29.66 16.37 -9.47
CA PRO A 14 28.86 16.52 -8.24
C PRO A 14 27.34 16.44 -8.49
N SER A 15 26.88 16.98 -9.61
CA SER A 15 25.47 16.91 -10.02
C SER A 15 24.99 15.49 -10.30
N ARG A 16 25.90 14.58 -10.64
CA ARG A 16 25.57 13.15 -10.81
C ARG A 16 25.35 12.48 -9.46
N ILE A 17 26.20 12.76 -8.47
CA ILE A 17 26.03 12.27 -7.10
C ILE A 17 24.72 12.79 -6.51
N SER A 18 24.48 14.10 -6.60
CA SER A 18 23.24 14.71 -6.11
C SER A 18 21.98 14.05 -6.69
N ARG A 19 21.98 13.72 -8.00
CA ARG A 19 20.84 13.01 -8.63
C ARG A 19 20.68 11.58 -8.14
N TRP A 20 21.76 10.91 -7.70
CA TRP A 20 21.65 9.59 -7.06
C TRP A 20 21.10 9.70 -5.65
N GLU A 21 21.58 10.66 -4.84
CA GLU A 21 21.12 10.86 -3.46
C GLU A 21 19.67 11.35 -3.37
N THR A 22 19.20 12.07 -4.40
CA THR A 22 17.80 12.52 -4.50
C THR A 22 16.90 11.55 -5.27
N ALA A 23 17.36 10.33 -5.53
CA ALA A 23 16.66 9.28 -6.28
C ALA A 23 16.19 9.66 -7.71
N GLN A 24 16.69 10.79 -8.25
CA GLN A 24 16.38 11.23 -9.62
C GLN A 24 17.03 10.33 -10.69
N ARG A 25 18.00 9.50 -10.30
CA ARG A 25 18.67 8.55 -11.19
C ARG A 25 19.18 7.35 -10.42
N GLY A 26 18.91 6.15 -10.92
CA GLY A 26 19.42 4.91 -10.34
C GLY A 26 20.95 4.77 -10.44
N VAL A 27 21.54 4.11 -9.45
CA VAL A 27 22.97 3.80 -9.39
C VAL A 27 23.21 2.42 -9.99
N GLN A 28 24.26 2.27 -10.81
CA GLN A 28 24.60 0.98 -11.40
C GLN A 28 25.35 0.09 -10.40
N ALA A 29 25.12 -1.23 -10.42
CA ALA A 29 25.75 -2.19 -9.52
C ALA A 29 27.27 -2.05 -9.34
N PRO A 30 28.09 -1.84 -10.41
CA PRO A 30 29.52 -1.60 -10.23
C PRO A 30 29.83 -0.35 -9.39
N LEU A 31 29.07 0.73 -9.54
CA LEU A 31 29.22 1.96 -8.79
C LEU A 31 28.76 1.79 -7.33
N VAL A 32 27.73 0.99 -7.07
CA VAL A 32 27.29 0.64 -5.70
C VAL A 32 28.43 -0.04 -4.96
N ARG A 33 29.16 -0.97 -5.58
CA ARG A 33 30.32 -1.62 -4.96
C ARG A 33 31.43 -0.62 -4.60
N GLN A 34 31.73 0.33 -5.49
CA GLN A 34 32.71 1.39 -5.22
C GLN A 34 32.25 2.32 -4.08
N LEU A 35 30.97 2.66 -4.03
CA LEU A 35 30.39 3.45 -2.93
C LEU A 35 30.48 2.71 -1.59
N CYS A 36 30.16 1.41 -1.55
CA CYS A 36 30.34 0.58 -0.36
C CYS A 36 31.79 0.63 0.16
N GLN A 37 32.76 0.46 -0.73
CA GLN A 37 34.19 0.56 -0.36
C GLN A 37 34.55 1.95 0.16
N LEU A 38 34.08 3.01 -0.50
CA LEU A 38 34.33 4.38 -0.12
C LEU A 38 33.74 4.74 1.25
N TYR A 39 32.55 4.21 1.57
CA TYR A 39 31.87 4.44 2.85
C TYR A 39 32.27 3.43 3.95
N GLY A 40 33.21 2.53 3.67
CA GLY A 40 33.71 1.57 4.65
C GLY A 40 32.73 0.46 4.99
N ILE A 41 31.77 0.16 4.11
CA ILE A 41 30.84 -0.96 4.26
C ILE A 41 31.61 -2.23 3.88
N THR A 42 31.86 -3.10 4.86
CA THR A 42 32.64 -4.34 4.71
C THR A 42 31.82 -5.60 4.84
N ASP A 43 30.59 -5.50 5.35
CA ASP A 43 29.67 -6.63 5.47
C ASP A 43 29.23 -7.11 4.09
N GLN A 44 29.61 -8.35 3.75
CA GLN A 44 29.32 -8.95 2.46
C GLN A 44 27.82 -9.13 2.20
N GLN A 45 27.04 -9.46 3.24
CA GLN A 45 25.58 -9.61 3.10
C GLN A 45 24.92 -8.26 2.75
N GLN A 46 25.37 -7.19 3.41
CA GLN A 46 24.88 -5.84 3.12
C GLN A 46 25.28 -5.38 1.70
N ILE A 47 26.52 -5.67 1.29
CA ILE A 47 26.99 -5.34 -0.07
C ILE A 47 26.17 -6.09 -1.12
N ASP A 48 25.95 -7.38 -0.94
CA ASP A 48 25.19 -8.21 -1.89
C ASP A 48 23.73 -7.78 -1.98
N SER A 49 23.13 -7.39 -0.86
CA SER A 49 21.78 -6.79 -0.81
C SER A 49 21.71 -5.49 -1.62
N LEU A 50 22.61 -4.54 -1.40
CA LEU A 50 22.67 -3.28 -2.16
C LEU A 50 22.93 -3.50 -3.65
N LEU A 51 23.75 -4.48 -4.01
CA LEU A 51 23.99 -4.86 -5.42
C LEU A 51 22.74 -5.47 -6.06
N ASN A 52 21.98 -6.28 -5.32
CA ASN A 52 20.74 -6.84 -5.80
C ASN A 52 19.66 -5.75 -5.99
N LEU A 53 19.55 -4.81 -5.06
CA LEU A 53 18.70 -3.63 -5.22
C LEU A 53 19.04 -2.84 -6.46
N ALA A 54 20.34 -2.55 -6.70
CA ALA A 54 20.78 -1.81 -7.89
C ALA A 54 20.54 -2.56 -9.22
N ARG A 55 20.59 -3.90 -9.19
CA ARG A 55 20.26 -4.74 -10.36
C ARG A 55 18.76 -4.76 -10.62
N ASN A 56 17.99 -4.86 -9.56
CA ASN A 56 16.53 -4.94 -9.63
C ASN A 56 15.90 -3.58 -9.96
N ALA A 57 16.51 -2.47 -9.54
CA ALA A 57 16.11 -1.11 -9.94
C ALA A 57 16.15 -0.88 -11.48
N LYS A 58 16.78 -1.76 -12.25
CA LYS A 58 16.75 -1.76 -13.72
C LYS A 58 15.74 -2.74 -14.31
N ARG A 59 15.18 -3.64 -13.51
CA ARG A 59 14.12 -4.52 -13.99
C ARG A 59 12.85 -3.70 -14.12
N HIS A 60 12.37 -3.57 -15.33
CA HIS A 60 11.07 -2.98 -15.63
C HIS A 60 10.01 -3.85 -14.94
N GLY A 61 9.44 -3.37 -13.85
CA GLY A 61 8.28 -4.00 -13.25
C GLY A 61 7.06 -3.78 -14.15
N TRP A 62 6.10 -4.69 -14.11
CA TRP A 62 4.85 -4.61 -14.87
C TRP A 62 4.08 -3.29 -14.65
N TRP A 63 4.28 -2.64 -13.51
CA TRP A 63 3.67 -1.34 -13.17
C TRP A 63 4.19 -0.18 -14.02
N GLN A 64 5.35 -0.30 -14.68
CA GLN A 64 5.88 0.73 -15.58
C GLN A 64 5.10 0.83 -16.89
N GLU A 65 4.30 -0.19 -17.23
CA GLU A 65 3.31 -0.09 -18.29
C GLU A 65 2.20 0.93 -17.97
N PHE A 66 2.14 1.37 -16.69
CA PHE A 66 1.18 2.32 -16.14
C PHE A 66 1.85 3.59 -15.60
N ASP A 67 2.80 4.13 -16.33
CA ASP A 67 3.77 5.19 -15.97
C ASP A 67 3.14 6.50 -15.40
N ASP A 68 1.82 6.70 -15.57
CA ASP A 68 1.06 7.86 -15.03
C ASP A 68 0.65 7.71 -13.55
N LEU A 69 1.08 6.64 -12.87
CA LEU A 69 0.72 6.40 -11.48
C LEU A 69 1.87 6.82 -10.55
N ASP A 70 1.70 7.91 -9.80
CA ASP A 70 2.60 8.33 -8.70
C ASP A 70 2.76 7.26 -7.57
N LEU A 71 2.26 6.04 -7.80
CA LEU A 71 2.25 4.91 -6.88
C LEU A 71 3.38 3.90 -7.13
N THR A 72 4.23 4.12 -8.11
CA THR A 72 5.31 3.15 -8.47
C THR A 72 6.14 2.70 -7.27
N PRO A 73 6.65 3.58 -6.37
CA PRO A 73 7.43 3.15 -5.22
C PRO A 73 6.63 2.27 -4.25
N TYR A 74 5.35 2.61 -4.03
CA TYR A 74 4.46 1.84 -3.17
C TYR A 74 4.22 0.42 -3.72
N ILE A 75 3.94 0.29 -5.01
CA ILE A 75 3.67 -1.00 -5.67
C ILE A 75 4.91 -1.92 -5.60
N GLU A 76 6.12 -1.35 -5.72
CA GLU A 76 7.37 -2.10 -5.56
C GLU A 76 7.55 -2.67 -4.15
N LEU A 77 7.25 -1.88 -3.12
CA LEU A 77 7.32 -2.31 -1.72
C LEU A 77 6.23 -3.35 -1.41
N GLU A 78 5.00 -3.10 -1.86
CA GLU A 78 3.86 -4.01 -1.69
C GLU A 78 4.14 -5.39 -2.32
N ALA A 79 4.77 -5.44 -3.50
CA ALA A 79 5.12 -6.67 -4.18
C ALA A 79 6.21 -7.50 -3.47
N LYS A 80 6.95 -6.91 -2.52
CA LYS A 80 8.00 -7.55 -1.72
C LYS A 80 7.57 -7.87 -0.30
N ALA A 81 6.42 -7.36 0.11
CA ALA A 81 5.92 -7.57 1.46
C ALA A 81 5.55 -9.04 1.69
N ALA A 82 5.97 -9.60 2.82
CA ALA A 82 5.51 -10.90 3.30
C ALA A 82 4.24 -10.76 4.16
N ALA A 83 4.04 -9.58 4.77
CA ALA A 83 2.81 -9.27 5.46
C ALA A 83 2.40 -7.82 5.17
N ILE A 84 1.09 -7.60 5.02
CA ILE A 84 0.46 -6.31 4.77
C ILE A 84 -0.62 -6.09 5.82
N SER A 85 -0.50 -5.04 6.62
CA SER A 85 -1.56 -4.61 7.53
C SER A 85 -2.13 -3.29 7.05
N ASN A 86 -3.38 -3.31 6.58
CA ASN A 86 -4.05 -2.15 6.02
C ASN A 86 -5.22 -1.73 6.92
N TYR A 87 -5.12 -0.53 7.48
CA TYR A 87 -6.20 0.11 8.21
C TYR A 87 -6.85 1.20 7.35
N GLU A 88 -8.17 1.12 7.18
CA GLU A 88 -8.96 2.07 6.39
C GLU A 88 -10.12 2.67 7.19
N THR A 89 -10.31 3.97 7.05
CA THR A 89 -11.32 4.73 7.76
C THR A 89 -12.63 4.93 6.99
N SER A 90 -12.59 4.95 5.67
CA SER A 90 -13.73 5.43 4.86
C SER A 90 -13.96 4.71 3.54
N ILE A 91 -13.02 3.89 3.10
CA ILE A 91 -13.10 3.15 1.84
C ILE A 91 -12.69 1.69 2.05
N ILE A 92 -13.01 0.84 1.11
CA ILE A 92 -12.49 -0.53 1.09
C ILE A 92 -11.08 -0.53 0.49
N PRO A 93 -10.12 -1.29 1.07
CA PRO A 93 -8.75 -1.38 0.58
C PRO A 93 -8.65 -1.76 -0.90
N SER A 94 -7.75 -1.11 -1.61
CA SER A 94 -7.63 -1.24 -3.07
C SER A 94 -7.39 -2.67 -3.58
N LEU A 95 -6.68 -3.52 -2.82
CA LEU A 95 -6.40 -4.91 -3.18
C LEU A 95 -7.65 -5.82 -3.16
N VAL A 96 -8.71 -5.43 -2.48
CA VAL A 96 -9.95 -6.23 -2.39
C VAL A 96 -11.16 -5.54 -3.03
N GLN A 97 -10.94 -4.46 -3.80
CA GLN A 97 -12.01 -3.76 -4.50
C GLN A 97 -12.51 -4.57 -5.71
N THR A 98 -13.82 -4.48 -5.98
CA THR A 98 -14.37 -4.84 -7.30
C THR A 98 -13.97 -3.80 -8.35
N GLU A 99 -14.10 -4.14 -9.63
CA GLU A 99 -13.80 -3.22 -10.72
C GLU A 99 -14.71 -1.97 -10.68
N ASP A 100 -16.01 -2.17 -10.50
CA ASP A 100 -16.98 -1.07 -10.44
C ASP A 100 -16.78 -0.15 -9.23
N TYR A 101 -16.42 -0.73 -8.07
CA TYR A 101 -16.04 0.07 -6.89
C TYR A 101 -14.78 0.89 -7.15
N ALA A 102 -13.77 0.29 -7.80
CA ALA A 102 -12.53 0.98 -8.17
C ALA A 102 -12.80 2.13 -9.16
N VAL A 103 -13.66 1.92 -10.16
CA VAL A 103 -14.12 2.97 -11.09
C VAL A 103 -14.76 4.11 -10.32
N ALA A 104 -15.67 3.81 -9.40
CA ALA A 104 -16.39 4.82 -8.62
C ALA A 104 -15.44 5.63 -7.71
N ILE A 105 -14.48 4.98 -7.04
CA ILE A 105 -13.47 5.66 -6.20
C ILE A 105 -12.58 6.57 -7.04
N ILE A 106 -12.05 6.09 -8.16
CA ILE A 106 -11.15 6.88 -9.00
C ILE A 106 -11.89 8.09 -9.60
N ARG A 107 -13.12 7.91 -10.08
CA ARG A 107 -13.94 9.04 -10.57
C ARG A 107 -14.27 10.05 -9.47
N GLY A 108 -14.59 9.58 -8.27
CA GLY A 108 -14.87 10.44 -7.12
C GLY A 108 -13.65 11.26 -6.68
N SER A 109 -12.47 10.67 -6.71
CA SER A 109 -11.21 11.35 -6.36
C SER A 109 -10.68 12.25 -7.46
N LEU A 110 -10.95 11.93 -8.74
CA LEU A 110 -10.51 12.64 -9.93
C LEU A 110 -11.69 12.97 -10.86
N PRO A 111 -12.55 13.94 -10.52
CA PRO A 111 -13.79 14.21 -11.26
C PRO A 111 -13.61 14.60 -12.74
N ARG A 112 -12.40 15.02 -13.13
CA ARG A 112 -12.05 15.42 -14.51
C ARG A 112 -11.19 14.40 -15.24
N ILE A 113 -11.06 13.17 -14.72
CA ILE A 113 -10.24 12.13 -15.34
C ILE A 113 -10.83 11.74 -16.72
N LYS A 114 -9.94 11.58 -17.71
CA LYS A 114 -10.35 11.08 -19.04
C LYS A 114 -10.64 9.58 -18.94
N ASP A 115 -11.64 9.09 -19.70
CA ASP A 115 -12.05 7.67 -19.65
C ASP A 115 -10.91 6.71 -20.01
N SER A 116 -10.02 7.08 -20.95
CA SER A 116 -8.84 6.26 -21.26
C SER A 116 -7.90 6.09 -20.07
N VAL A 117 -7.63 7.18 -19.32
CA VAL A 117 -6.77 7.15 -18.15
C VAL A 117 -7.45 6.41 -16.99
N LEU A 118 -8.76 6.60 -16.80
CA LEU A 118 -9.55 5.86 -15.84
C LEU A 118 -9.43 4.35 -16.09
N LYS A 119 -9.64 3.91 -17.33
CA LYS A 119 -9.52 2.50 -17.72
C LYS A 119 -8.14 1.94 -17.37
N THR A 120 -7.08 2.63 -17.76
CA THR A 120 -5.69 2.23 -17.45
C THR A 120 -5.46 2.10 -15.94
N ARG A 121 -5.97 3.05 -15.14
CA ARG A 121 -5.83 2.99 -13.66
C ARG A 121 -6.60 1.83 -13.04
N VAL A 122 -7.77 1.52 -13.55
CA VAL A 122 -8.58 0.37 -13.10
C VAL A 122 -7.88 -0.94 -13.47
N GLU A 123 -7.43 -1.07 -14.72
CA GLU A 123 -6.67 -2.24 -15.18
C GLU A 123 -5.42 -2.48 -14.32
N ALA A 124 -4.63 -1.44 -14.06
CA ALA A 124 -3.46 -1.51 -13.18
C ALA A 124 -3.83 -1.98 -11.77
N ARG A 125 -4.96 -1.51 -11.21
CA ARG A 125 -5.44 -1.93 -9.89
C ARG A 125 -5.86 -3.40 -9.86
N MET A 126 -6.57 -3.86 -10.90
CA MET A 126 -6.98 -5.26 -11.02
C MET A 126 -5.77 -6.18 -11.22
N GLU A 127 -4.81 -5.79 -12.05
CA GLU A 127 -3.56 -6.51 -12.26
C GLU A 127 -2.73 -6.62 -10.96
N ARG A 128 -2.63 -5.51 -10.20
CA ARG A 128 -1.97 -5.49 -8.89
C ARG A 128 -2.62 -6.48 -7.92
N ARG A 129 -3.95 -6.45 -7.79
CA ARG A 129 -4.70 -7.41 -6.99
C ARG A 129 -4.39 -8.86 -7.38
N GLN A 130 -4.40 -9.15 -8.70
CA GLN A 130 -4.14 -10.48 -9.22
C GLN A 130 -2.72 -10.94 -8.85
N ARG A 131 -1.73 -10.07 -8.99
CA ARG A 131 -0.33 -10.41 -8.71
C ARG A 131 -0.03 -10.56 -7.23
N ILE A 132 -0.67 -9.78 -6.36
CA ILE A 132 -0.40 -9.81 -4.91
C ILE A 132 -1.19 -10.92 -4.22
N LEU A 133 -2.51 -11.02 -4.47
CA LEU A 133 -3.40 -11.91 -3.70
C LEU A 133 -3.63 -13.28 -4.33
N HIS A 134 -3.14 -13.53 -5.56
CA HIS A 134 -3.35 -14.78 -6.27
C HIS A 134 -2.05 -15.44 -6.75
N GLN A 135 -0.89 -15.02 -6.21
CA GLN A 135 0.38 -15.70 -6.41
C GLN A 135 0.47 -16.98 -5.59
N GLU A 136 1.47 -17.81 -5.85
CA GLU A 136 1.68 -19.10 -5.16
C GLU A 136 1.87 -18.93 -3.64
N ASN A 137 2.58 -17.89 -3.22
CA ASN A 137 2.80 -17.53 -1.83
C ASN A 137 2.36 -16.07 -1.62
N PRO A 138 1.05 -15.80 -1.40
CA PRO A 138 0.57 -14.46 -1.16
C PRO A 138 1.03 -13.95 0.22
N PRO A 139 1.13 -12.64 0.42
CA PRO A 139 1.42 -12.08 1.73
C PRO A 139 0.28 -12.37 2.72
N ASP A 140 0.61 -12.46 4.00
CA ASP A 140 -0.37 -12.39 5.06
C ASP A 140 -1.05 -11.02 5.03
N TYR A 141 -2.34 -10.97 4.71
CA TYR A 141 -3.04 -9.70 4.54
C TYR A 141 -4.06 -9.45 5.66
N TRP A 142 -3.74 -8.50 6.55
CA TRP A 142 -4.63 -8.07 7.61
C TRP A 142 -5.38 -6.80 7.22
N ILE A 143 -6.68 -6.90 7.10
CA ILE A 143 -7.59 -5.81 6.77
C ILE A 143 -8.32 -5.37 8.05
N LEU A 144 -8.10 -4.14 8.45
CA LEU A 144 -8.82 -3.46 9.53
C LEU A 144 -9.66 -2.34 8.93
N LEU A 145 -10.97 -2.41 9.11
CA LEU A 145 -11.90 -1.39 8.62
C LEU A 145 -12.57 -0.68 9.79
N ASP A 146 -12.63 0.64 9.74
CA ASP A 146 -13.65 1.36 10.47
C ASP A 146 -15.03 1.02 9.88
N GLU A 147 -16.04 0.87 10.74
CA GLU A 147 -17.42 0.57 10.30
C GLU A 147 -17.94 1.59 9.28
N ALA A 148 -17.46 2.85 9.31
CA ALA A 148 -17.83 3.89 8.34
C ALA A 148 -17.55 3.49 6.88
N ALA A 149 -16.50 2.70 6.63
CA ALA A 149 -16.19 2.21 5.30
C ALA A 149 -17.29 1.31 4.71
N LEU A 150 -18.08 0.64 5.56
CA LEU A 150 -19.17 -0.26 5.15
C LEU A 150 -20.44 0.50 4.76
N HIS A 151 -20.63 1.72 5.26
CA HIS A 151 -21.85 2.50 5.09
C HIS A 151 -21.77 3.57 3.99
N ARG A 152 -20.60 3.81 3.43
CA ARG A 152 -20.44 4.75 2.33
C ARG A 152 -20.81 4.08 1.00
N HIS A 153 -21.93 4.43 0.42
CA HIS A 153 -22.44 3.86 -0.85
C HIS A 153 -21.60 4.32 -2.06
N VAL A 154 -20.35 3.86 -2.12
CA VAL A 154 -19.46 4.14 -3.26
C VAL A 154 -20.00 3.47 -4.52
N GLY A 155 -20.20 4.25 -5.57
CA GLY A 155 -20.78 3.77 -6.83
C GLY A 155 -22.29 3.48 -6.80
N GLY A 156 -22.94 3.77 -5.66
CA GLY A 156 -24.35 3.48 -5.43
C GLY A 156 -24.59 2.15 -4.73
N PRO A 157 -25.86 1.85 -4.40
CA PRO A 157 -26.21 0.70 -3.56
C PRO A 157 -25.80 -0.65 -4.18
N ASP A 158 -25.95 -0.85 -5.47
CA ASP A 158 -25.66 -2.13 -6.10
C ASP A 158 -24.15 -2.42 -6.15
N VAL A 159 -23.34 -1.42 -6.51
CA VAL A 159 -21.88 -1.52 -6.51
C VAL A 159 -21.37 -1.77 -5.09
N MET A 160 -21.92 -1.07 -4.10
CA MET A 160 -21.52 -1.27 -2.71
C MET A 160 -21.90 -2.65 -2.18
N ARG A 161 -23.08 -3.17 -2.52
CA ARG A 161 -23.50 -4.52 -2.13
C ARG A 161 -22.54 -5.57 -2.70
N GLU A 162 -22.25 -5.50 -4.01
CA GLU A 162 -21.30 -6.41 -4.66
C GLU A 162 -19.90 -6.33 -4.00
N GLN A 163 -19.46 -5.11 -3.66
CA GLN A 163 -18.20 -4.91 -2.97
C GLN A 163 -18.17 -5.59 -1.60
N LEU A 164 -19.23 -5.49 -0.81
CA LEU A 164 -19.31 -6.16 0.49
C LEU A 164 -19.35 -7.69 0.35
N GLU A 165 -20.03 -8.20 -0.66
CA GLU A 165 -20.02 -9.64 -0.97
C GLU A 165 -18.61 -10.10 -1.40
N GLN A 166 -17.90 -9.30 -2.19
CA GLN A 166 -16.51 -9.57 -2.55
C GLN A 166 -15.61 -9.62 -1.31
N LEU A 167 -15.79 -8.68 -0.39
CA LEU A 167 -15.03 -8.61 0.86
C LEU A 167 -15.24 -9.87 1.71
N LEU A 168 -16.48 -10.39 1.78
CA LEU A 168 -16.79 -11.64 2.46
C LEU A 168 -16.10 -12.84 1.80
N ARG A 169 -16.07 -12.91 0.47
CA ARG A 169 -15.32 -13.96 -0.26
C ARG A 169 -13.83 -13.93 0.03
N TYR A 170 -13.23 -12.74 0.17
CA TYR A 170 -11.83 -12.63 0.58
C TYR A 170 -11.60 -13.06 2.03
N ALA A 171 -12.54 -12.77 2.93
CA ALA A 171 -12.45 -13.18 4.33
C ALA A 171 -12.50 -14.71 4.56
N GLU A 172 -12.81 -15.50 3.52
CA GLU A 172 -12.76 -16.98 3.56
C GLU A 172 -11.36 -17.53 3.22
N LYS A 173 -10.44 -16.69 2.70
CA LYS A 173 -9.08 -17.11 2.36
C LYS A 173 -8.22 -17.19 3.61
N PRO A 174 -7.33 -18.22 3.73
CA PRO A 174 -6.52 -18.44 4.93
C PRO A 174 -5.50 -17.32 5.18
N ASP A 175 -5.02 -16.68 4.13
CA ASP A 175 -4.02 -15.61 4.14
C ASP A 175 -4.63 -14.22 4.35
N ILE A 176 -5.96 -14.13 4.52
CA ILE A 176 -6.65 -12.85 4.73
C ILE A 176 -7.37 -12.83 6.06
N THR A 177 -6.98 -11.91 6.93
CA THR A 177 -7.70 -11.61 8.17
C THR A 177 -8.48 -10.32 8.02
N LEU A 178 -9.80 -10.36 8.21
CA LEU A 178 -10.68 -9.20 8.12
C LEU A 178 -11.33 -8.91 9.46
N GLN A 179 -11.13 -7.70 9.95
CA GLN A 179 -11.77 -7.19 11.18
C GLN A 179 -12.37 -5.81 10.96
N VAL A 180 -13.44 -5.52 11.67
CA VAL A 180 -14.13 -4.23 11.65
C VAL A 180 -14.12 -3.63 13.05
N ILE A 181 -13.76 -2.36 13.15
CA ILE A 181 -13.90 -1.56 14.37
C ILE A 181 -15.30 -0.95 14.34
N PRO A 182 -16.20 -1.39 15.26
CA PRO A 182 -17.57 -0.91 15.22
C PRO A 182 -17.68 0.50 15.80
N TYR A 183 -18.69 1.25 15.38
CA TYR A 183 -18.97 2.60 15.90
C TYR A 183 -19.09 2.67 17.43
N THR A 184 -19.44 1.55 18.07
CA THR A 184 -19.58 1.47 19.54
C THR A 184 -18.27 1.63 20.29
N GLU A 185 -17.13 1.45 19.64
CA GLU A 185 -15.80 1.67 20.25
C GLU A 185 -15.50 3.16 20.46
N GLY A 186 -16.20 4.04 19.75
CA GLY A 186 -16.02 5.48 19.90
C GLY A 186 -14.66 5.96 19.43
N ALA A 187 -13.96 6.75 20.24
CA ALA A 187 -12.68 7.32 19.89
C ALA A 187 -11.53 6.32 20.02
N HIS A 188 -10.70 6.21 19.00
CA HIS A 188 -9.55 5.31 18.96
C HIS A 188 -8.36 5.90 18.16
N MET A 189 -7.18 5.28 18.24
CA MET A 189 -5.93 5.79 17.67
C MET A 189 -5.96 5.94 16.14
N GLY A 190 -6.79 5.18 15.43
CA GLY A 190 -6.89 5.20 13.97
C GLY A 190 -7.70 6.35 13.38
N MET A 191 -8.37 7.20 14.17
CA MET A 191 -9.29 8.24 13.65
C MET A 191 -8.59 9.31 12.81
N ASN A 192 -7.27 9.47 12.96
CA ASN A 192 -6.54 10.57 12.31
C ASN A 192 -6.19 10.28 10.84
N ALA A 193 -5.89 9.04 10.48
CA ALA A 193 -5.51 8.66 9.13
C ALA A 193 -5.61 7.15 8.90
N ALA A 194 -5.97 6.76 7.68
CA ALA A 194 -5.73 5.42 7.16
C ALA A 194 -4.24 5.22 6.91
N PHE A 195 -3.74 4.00 7.07
CA PHE A 195 -2.34 3.68 6.79
C PHE A 195 -2.15 2.20 6.47
N ILE A 196 -1.03 1.90 5.80
CA ILE A 196 -0.65 0.56 5.42
C ILE A 196 0.76 0.28 5.96
N LEU A 197 0.92 -0.78 6.74
CA LEU A 197 2.22 -1.29 7.13
C LEU A 197 2.60 -2.44 6.19
N LEU A 198 3.76 -2.33 5.57
CA LEU A 198 4.38 -3.33 4.71
C LEU A 198 5.57 -3.93 5.45
N GLU A 199 5.52 -5.23 5.77
CA GLU A 199 6.60 -5.95 6.42
C GLU A 199 7.41 -6.71 5.37
N ILE A 200 8.67 -6.31 5.20
CA ILE A 200 9.50 -6.73 4.09
C ILE A 200 10.69 -7.56 4.61
N PRO A 201 10.72 -8.88 4.41
CA PRO A 201 11.77 -9.76 4.94
C PRO A 201 13.09 -9.68 4.16
N GLU A 202 13.20 -8.79 3.17
CA GLU A 202 14.40 -8.66 2.33
C GLU A 202 15.49 -7.87 3.06
N PRO A 203 16.72 -8.42 3.24
CA PRO A 203 17.81 -7.71 3.88
C PRO A 203 18.15 -6.38 3.20
N GLY A 204 18.22 -5.30 3.98
CA GLY A 204 18.54 -3.95 3.47
C GLY A 204 17.32 -3.15 3.01
N ILE A 205 16.11 -3.71 3.14
CA ILE A 205 14.85 -2.96 2.98
C ILE A 205 14.19 -2.92 4.36
N SER A 206 13.80 -1.74 4.79
CA SER A 206 13.08 -1.55 6.05
C SER A 206 11.59 -1.81 5.86
N ASP A 207 10.94 -2.30 6.91
CA ASP A 207 9.48 -2.23 6.98
C ASP A 207 9.04 -0.78 6.80
N THR A 208 7.96 -0.59 6.05
CA THR A 208 7.53 0.73 5.62
C THR A 208 6.06 0.94 5.94
N VAL A 209 5.74 2.10 6.50
CA VAL A 209 4.37 2.57 6.61
C VAL A 209 4.09 3.57 5.50
N TYR A 210 3.00 3.34 4.79
CA TYR A 210 2.50 4.20 3.73
C TYR A 210 1.19 4.87 4.14
N ILE A 211 1.11 6.18 3.93
CA ILE A 211 -0.12 6.97 4.11
C ILE A 211 -0.40 7.68 2.80
N GLU A 212 -1.57 7.44 2.23
CA GLU A 212 -2.02 8.15 1.03
C GLU A 212 -2.56 9.54 1.38
N SER A 213 -2.17 10.55 0.63
CA SER A 213 -2.67 11.92 0.75
C SER A 213 -3.03 12.50 -0.61
N LEU A 214 -3.73 13.67 -0.63
CA LEU A 214 -4.06 14.38 -1.87
C LEU A 214 -2.83 14.83 -2.69
N LEU A 215 -1.68 14.95 -2.05
CA LEU A 215 -0.43 15.41 -2.69
C LEU A 215 0.54 14.25 -3.00
N GLY A 216 0.13 13.00 -2.78
CA GLY A 216 0.95 11.81 -2.97
C GLY A 216 1.13 11.01 -1.69
N GLY A 217 1.98 9.98 -1.74
CA GLY A 217 2.24 9.08 -0.62
C GLY A 217 3.28 9.63 0.36
N ILE A 218 3.06 9.38 1.65
CA ILE A 218 4.03 9.63 2.71
C ILE A 218 4.57 8.28 3.18
N TYR A 219 5.89 8.15 3.27
CA TYR A 219 6.57 6.92 3.67
C TYR A 219 7.31 7.13 4.99
N TYR A 220 7.09 6.21 5.94
CA TYR A 220 7.83 6.13 7.20
C TYR A 220 8.63 4.84 7.21
N GLU A 221 9.96 4.96 7.23
CA GLU A 221 10.90 3.82 7.15
C GLU A 221 11.80 3.73 8.39
N LYS A 222 11.81 4.77 9.23
CA LYS A 222 12.61 4.74 10.46
C LYS A 222 11.98 3.80 11.47
N PRO A 223 12.74 2.85 12.04
CA PRO A 223 12.19 1.86 12.98
C PRO A 223 11.35 2.47 14.09
N THR A 224 11.81 3.57 14.70
CA THR A 224 11.09 4.26 15.78
C THR A 224 9.76 4.91 15.35
N GLU A 225 9.60 5.20 14.07
CA GLU A 225 8.34 5.70 13.51
C GLU A 225 7.41 4.52 13.17
N VAL A 226 7.94 3.49 12.52
CA VAL A 226 7.23 2.25 12.19
C VAL A 226 6.68 1.58 13.45
N ASP A 227 7.45 1.51 14.53
CA ASP A 227 7.03 0.91 15.80
C ASP A 227 5.79 1.59 16.40
N LYS A 228 5.63 2.90 16.23
CA LYS A 228 4.42 3.62 16.67
C LYS A 228 3.17 3.18 15.89
N PHE A 229 3.32 2.90 14.60
CA PHE A 229 2.20 2.38 13.81
C PHE A 229 1.90 0.90 14.13
N ARG A 230 2.91 0.10 14.49
CA ARG A 230 2.69 -1.26 15.02
C ARG A 230 1.90 -1.21 16.32
N GLU A 231 2.29 -0.35 17.25
CA GLU A 231 1.55 -0.15 18.50
C GLU A 231 0.09 0.28 18.22
N ALA A 232 -0.11 1.21 17.29
CA ALA A 232 -1.45 1.62 16.89
C ALA A 232 -2.25 0.45 16.29
N LEU A 233 -1.66 -0.37 15.41
CA LEU A 233 -2.31 -1.56 14.85
C LEU A 233 -2.71 -2.56 15.94
N ASP A 234 -1.84 -2.81 16.92
CA ASP A 234 -2.13 -3.75 18.00
C ASP A 234 -3.33 -3.26 18.84
N HIS A 235 -3.39 -1.95 19.12
CA HIS A 235 -4.55 -1.36 19.78
C HIS A 235 -5.82 -1.48 18.93
N LEU A 236 -5.75 -1.19 17.63
CA LEU A 236 -6.89 -1.29 16.73
C LEU A 236 -7.39 -2.72 16.58
N ARG A 237 -6.49 -3.71 16.51
CA ARG A 237 -6.83 -5.14 16.48
C ARG A 237 -7.54 -5.58 17.76
N ALA A 238 -7.11 -5.05 18.92
CA ALA A 238 -7.67 -5.40 20.23
C ALA A 238 -9.10 -4.91 20.40
N ILE A 239 -9.47 -3.75 19.85
CA ILE A 239 -10.82 -3.19 19.92
C ILE A 239 -11.73 -3.63 18.76
N ALA A 240 -11.17 -4.14 17.68
CA ALA A 240 -11.94 -4.62 16.54
C ALA A 240 -12.75 -5.87 16.89
N LEU A 241 -13.88 -6.05 16.23
CA LEU A 241 -14.60 -7.31 16.25
C LEU A 241 -13.69 -8.44 15.77
N ASN A 242 -13.84 -9.64 16.34
CA ASN A 242 -13.14 -10.80 15.80
C ASN A 242 -13.60 -11.09 14.35
N PRO A 243 -12.84 -11.86 13.55
CA PRO A 243 -13.15 -12.09 12.14
C PRO A 243 -14.59 -12.56 11.88
N GLN A 244 -15.10 -13.50 12.67
CA GLN A 244 -16.47 -14.00 12.50
C GLN A 244 -17.54 -12.92 12.74
N ARG A 245 -17.42 -12.17 13.83
CA ARG A 245 -18.35 -11.06 14.13
C ARG A 245 -18.26 -9.93 13.11
N SER A 246 -17.08 -9.70 12.55
CA SER A 246 -16.87 -8.74 11.47
C SER A 246 -17.61 -9.16 10.21
N GLN A 247 -17.50 -10.42 9.81
CA GLN A 247 -18.28 -10.97 8.68
C GLN A 247 -19.79 -10.87 8.91
N ASP A 248 -20.25 -11.16 10.14
CA ASP A 248 -21.67 -11.05 10.48
C ASP A 248 -22.17 -9.60 10.41
N LEU A 249 -21.33 -8.62 10.80
CA LEU A 249 -21.64 -7.20 10.64
C LEU A 249 -21.74 -6.84 9.15
N ILE A 250 -20.76 -7.23 8.35
CA ILE A 250 -20.74 -6.96 6.90
C ILE A 250 -21.97 -7.56 6.21
N LYS A 251 -22.36 -8.80 6.53
CA LYS A 251 -23.58 -9.44 6.01
C LYS A 251 -24.83 -8.63 6.36
N ARG A 252 -24.94 -8.15 7.59
CA ARG A 252 -26.08 -7.31 8.02
C ARG A 252 -26.14 -5.99 7.28
N VAL A 253 -24.98 -5.33 7.07
CA VAL A 253 -24.91 -4.08 6.31
C VAL A 253 -25.30 -4.33 4.84
N ALA A 254 -24.72 -5.33 4.19
CA ALA A 254 -25.02 -5.69 2.80
C ALA A 254 -26.53 -5.95 2.57
N ALA A 255 -27.18 -6.65 3.52
CA ALA A 255 -28.63 -6.94 3.44
C ALA A 255 -29.51 -5.68 3.57
N ARG A 256 -29.01 -4.61 4.21
CA ARG A 256 -29.76 -3.35 4.37
C ARG A 256 -29.55 -2.36 3.22
N ILE A 257 -28.50 -2.51 2.45
CA ILE A 257 -28.22 -1.63 1.30
C ILE A 257 -29.39 -1.68 0.31
N GLY A 258 -29.96 -0.50 0.00
CA GLY A 258 -31.09 -0.34 -0.91
C GLY A 258 -32.46 -0.57 -0.28
N THR A 259 -32.54 -0.91 1.04
CA THR A 259 -33.79 -1.01 1.77
C THR A 259 -34.04 0.22 2.67
N GLU A 260 -33.03 1.01 2.92
CA GLU A 260 -33.16 2.27 3.67
C GLU A 260 -33.75 3.37 2.77
N PRO A 261 -34.62 4.25 3.31
CA PRO A 261 -35.12 5.37 2.52
C PRO A 261 -33.95 6.26 2.09
N GLU A 262 -33.90 6.62 0.80
CA GLU A 262 -32.93 7.61 0.30
C GLU A 262 -33.05 8.89 1.14
N TYR A 263 -31.93 9.41 1.63
CA TYR A 263 -31.90 10.75 2.21
C TYR A 263 -32.44 11.72 1.18
N PRO A 264 -33.42 12.58 1.53
CA PRO A 264 -33.89 13.59 0.59
C PRO A 264 -32.72 14.48 0.18
N ARG A 265 -32.55 14.62 -1.13
CA ARG A 265 -31.52 15.51 -1.75
C ARG A 265 -31.83 16.95 -1.48
#